data_29cbbe010aacc1af771a93e67d195907
#
_entry.id   29cbbe010aacc1af771a93e67d195907
#
_cell.length_a   1.000
_cell.length_b   1.000
_cell.length_c   1.000
_cell.angle_alpha   90.00
_cell.angle_beta   90.00
_cell.angle_gamma   90.00
#
_symmetry.space_group_name_H-M   'P 1'
#
loop_
_entity.id
_entity.type
_entity.pdbx_description
1 polymer ?
#
loop_
_entity_poly.entity_id
_entity_poly.type
_entity_poly.pdbx_seq_one_letter_code
_entity_poly.pdbx_strand_id
1 'polypeptide(L)'
;MRIAFLTPEFVTDYQEGGGLGNYLDTMTRHLAAQGHEVELFVPSESTPQVLSYGAIRVERVRWQSAPLLIRSAVRMLELARLGPIKAPLTWYAQAAALGSAMERRHLAAPFDIVQSADYRGAGMTVRRRPGRVHVMRCSGAAHLYDAIPGYRVVGDQYRARLEAIGIRRADAVYCPSKFVADHMSAKLGLRFGVVRPPRPELVPSPDVPAVLRERYFIHFGQLSPLKGTAWLARALKYVFDADPTFRMVWIGRGKMGDLKSSLAELGRYRANVLLVYPMPKPLLHGWVRGAEAAVLPSLMDNLPNTVIECLTMGIPVIGSAGASIDELVEPGVTGELAAIGDERGLADAILKVWRGHSGARKGFQWSGPIAASLDPVNAIENWVRFARGAGSAEGEPVMSTKVSRNAL
;
A
#
# COMPACT_ATOMS: atom_id res chain seq x y z
N MET A 1 -4.98 -24.01 -8.94
CA MET A 1 -3.50 -23.76 -8.90
C MET A 1 -3.06 -23.71 -7.46
N ARG A 2 -1.79 -24.05 -7.22
CA ARG A 2 -1.15 -23.81 -5.92
C ARG A 2 -0.30 -22.55 -5.98
N ILE A 3 -0.57 -21.62 -5.07
CA ILE A 3 -0.01 -20.29 -5.08
C ILE A 3 0.67 -20.01 -3.74
N ALA A 4 1.93 -19.57 -3.78
CA ALA A 4 2.66 -19.15 -2.60
C ALA A 4 2.83 -17.64 -2.56
N PHE A 5 2.72 -17.05 -1.36
CA PHE A 5 3.03 -15.64 -1.10
C PHE A 5 4.18 -15.54 -0.10
N LEU A 6 5.22 -14.78 -0.47
CA LEU A 6 6.32 -14.42 0.42
C LEU A 6 6.18 -12.93 0.76
N THR A 7 5.96 -12.64 2.02
CA THR A 7 5.62 -11.29 2.47
C THR A 7 6.27 -10.96 3.81
N PRO A 8 6.69 -9.71 4.05
CA PRO A 8 7.24 -9.29 5.33
C PRO A 8 6.19 -9.09 6.44
N GLU A 9 4.88 -9.07 6.11
CA GLU A 9 3.78 -8.87 7.06
C GLU A 9 2.49 -9.53 6.59
N PHE A 10 1.64 -9.89 7.54
CA PHE A 10 0.27 -10.35 7.30
C PHE A 10 -0.64 -9.92 8.45
N VAL A 11 -1.95 -9.91 8.25
CA VAL A 11 -2.94 -9.45 9.24
C VAL A 11 -2.95 -10.26 10.54
N THR A 12 -2.44 -11.49 10.53
CA THR A 12 -2.31 -12.33 11.72
C THR A 12 -1.19 -11.90 12.67
N ASP A 13 -0.28 -11.04 12.23
CA ASP A 13 0.87 -10.59 13.02
C ASP A 13 0.63 -9.24 13.71
N TYR A 14 -0.30 -8.46 13.18
CA TYR A 14 -0.68 -7.16 13.70
C TYR A 14 -2.19 -7.07 13.79
N GLN A 15 -2.72 -6.73 14.97
CA GLN A 15 -4.16 -6.50 15.15
C GLN A 15 -4.69 -5.35 14.25
N GLU A 16 -3.80 -4.59 13.64
CA GLU A 16 -4.09 -3.46 12.76
C GLU A 16 -3.14 -3.53 11.57
N GLY A 17 -3.53 -4.30 10.56
CA GLY A 17 -2.70 -4.55 9.37
C GLY A 17 -2.30 -3.29 8.62
N GLY A 18 -1.05 -3.23 8.15
CA GLY A 18 -0.58 -2.27 7.17
C GLY A 18 -1.29 -2.43 5.82
N GLY A 19 -1.04 -1.52 4.89
CA GLY A 19 -1.63 -1.58 3.55
C GLY A 19 -1.34 -2.87 2.81
N LEU A 20 -0.12 -3.43 2.99
CA LEU A 20 0.28 -4.70 2.39
C LEU A 20 -0.46 -5.89 3.03
N GLY A 21 -0.59 -5.92 4.36
CA GLY A 21 -1.32 -6.98 5.06
C GLY A 21 -2.80 -7.00 4.66
N ASN A 22 -3.45 -5.85 4.59
CA ASN A 22 -4.85 -5.73 4.14
C ASN A 22 -5.03 -6.16 2.68
N TYR A 23 -4.10 -5.80 1.79
CA TYR A 23 -4.10 -6.27 0.40
C TYR A 23 -4.02 -7.79 0.35
N LEU A 24 -3.07 -8.39 1.08
CA LEU A 24 -2.86 -9.83 1.08
C LEU A 24 -4.06 -10.58 1.65
N ASP A 25 -4.69 -10.07 2.71
CA ASP A 25 -5.90 -10.66 3.27
C ASP A 25 -7.01 -10.73 2.20
N THR A 26 -7.30 -9.61 1.54
CA THR A 26 -8.31 -9.56 0.48
C THR A 26 -7.94 -10.47 -0.70
N MET A 27 -6.70 -10.36 -1.21
CA MET A 27 -6.22 -11.11 -2.36
C MET A 27 -6.27 -12.62 -2.12
N THR A 28 -5.77 -13.09 -0.98
CA THR A 28 -5.66 -14.52 -0.70
C THR A 28 -7.00 -15.16 -0.40
N ARG A 29 -7.92 -14.45 0.26
CA ARG A 29 -9.29 -14.93 0.47
C ARG A 29 -10.05 -15.09 -0.86
N HIS A 30 -9.94 -14.13 -1.77
CA HIS A 30 -10.59 -14.24 -3.07
C HIS A 30 -9.98 -15.35 -3.95
N LEU A 31 -8.66 -15.55 -3.92
CA LEU A 31 -8.01 -16.67 -4.60
C LEU A 31 -8.50 -18.02 -4.04
N ALA A 32 -8.56 -18.15 -2.72
CA ALA A 32 -9.06 -19.37 -2.08
C ALA A 32 -10.55 -19.64 -2.40
N ALA A 33 -11.38 -18.58 -2.42
CA ALA A 33 -12.78 -18.67 -2.81
C ALA A 33 -12.97 -19.11 -4.27
N GLN A 34 -12.02 -18.83 -5.15
CA GLN A 34 -12.00 -19.33 -6.54
C GLN A 34 -11.36 -20.73 -6.69
N GLY A 35 -11.14 -21.44 -5.59
CA GLY A 35 -10.65 -22.82 -5.60
C GLY A 35 -9.13 -22.95 -5.80
N HIS A 36 -8.34 -21.90 -5.53
CA HIS A 36 -6.88 -21.99 -5.50
C HIS A 36 -6.39 -22.40 -4.12
N GLU A 37 -5.37 -23.26 -4.07
CA GLU A 37 -4.63 -23.54 -2.83
C GLU A 37 -3.63 -22.41 -2.56
N VAL A 38 -3.80 -21.72 -1.42
CA VAL A 38 -3.00 -20.55 -1.09
C VAL A 38 -2.18 -20.79 0.18
N GLU A 39 -0.87 -20.57 0.09
CA GLU A 39 0.04 -20.65 1.22
C GLU A 39 0.82 -19.32 1.36
N LEU A 40 0.88 -18.79 2.59
CA LEU A 40 1.68 -17.61 2.93
C LEU A 40 2.88 -17.99 3.77
N PHE A 41 4.00 -17.35 3.48
CA PHE A 41 5.24 -17.44 4.24
C PHE A 41 5.55 -16.05 4.80
N VAL A 42 5.54 -15.92 6.13
CA VAL A 42 5.67 -14.65 6.85
C VAL A 42 6.81 -14.75 7.85
N PRO A 43 7.72 -13.75 7.97
CA PRO A 43 8.74 -13.78 9.00
C PRO A 43 8.10 -13.68 10.38
N SER A 44 8.69 -14.35 11.37
CA SER A 44 8.26 -14.30 12.77
C SER A 44 9.46 -14.12 13.69
N GLU A 45 9.27 -13.35 14.74
CA GLU A 45 10.23 -13.22 15.85
C GLU A 45 9.96 -14.26 16.95
N SER A 46 8.75 -14.81 16.99
CA SER A 46 8.32 -15.85 17.92
C SER A 46 8.60 -17.26 17.40
N THR A 47 8.08 -18.28 18.07
CA THR A 47 8.22 -19.69 17.67
C THR A 47 7.68 -19.92 16.25
N PRO A 48 8.36 -20.72 15.41
CA PRO A 48 7.83 -21.14 14.12
C PRO A 48 6.47 -21.79 14.30
N GLN A 49 5.50 -21.40 13.50
CA GLN A 49 4.14 -21.89 13.62
C GLN A 49 3.50 -22.04 12.24
N VAL A 50 2.74 -23.08 12.05
CA VAL A 50 1.83 -23.23 10.92
C VAL A 50 0.42 -23.07 11.47
N LEU A 51 -0.33 -22.16 10.88
CA LEU A 51 -1.72 -21.91 11.26
C LEU A 51 -2.62 -21.88 10.03
N SER A 52 -3.89 -22.16 10.22
CA SER A 52 -4.93 -21.98 9.22
C SER A 52 -5.61 -20.62 9.43
N TYR A 53 -5.70 -19.83 8.37
CA TYR A 53 -6.45 -18.59 8.33
C TYR A 53 -7.59 -18.75 7.30
N GLY A 54 -8.76 -19.21 7.77
CA GLY A 54 -9.79 -19.74 6.88
C GLY A 54 -9.27 -20.92 6.06
N ALA A 55 -9.39 -20.85 4.74
CA ALA A 55 -8.85 -21.86 3.81
C ALA A 55 -7.37 -21.64 3.45
N ILE A 56 -6.70 -20.65 4.04
CA ILE A 56 -5.33 -20.26 3.72
C ILE A 56 -4.38 -20.86 4.75
N ARG A 57 -3.28 -21.47 4.28
CA ARG A 57 -2.20 -21.94 5.15
C ARG A 57 -1.18 -20.81 5.34
N VAL A 58 -0.89 -20.46 6.59
CA VAL A 58 0.12 -19.44 6.94
C VAL A 58 1.27 -20.09 7.69
N GLU A 59 2.48 -20.01 7.17
CA GLU A 59 3.69 -20.50 7.81
C GLU A 59 4.51 -19.33 8.33
N ARG A 60 4.67 -19.25 9.64
CA ARG A 60 5.52 -18.27 10.32
C ARG A 60 6.93 -18.79 10.41
N VAL A 61 7.86 -18.10 9.75
CA VAL A 61 9.24 -18.54 9.55
C VAL A 61 10.19 -17.64 10.32
N ARG A 62 10.99 -18.21 11.23
CA ARG A 62 12.02 -17.44 11.93
C ARG A 62 13.23 -17.21 11.03
N TRP A 63 13.86 -16.04 11.11
CA TRP A 63 15.10 -15.75 10.40
C TRP A 63 16.25 -16.69 10.81
N GLN A 64 16.21 -17.24 12.03
CA GLN A 64 17.15 -18.27 12.51
C GLN A 64 17.03 -19.58 11.70
N SER A 65 15.99 -19.77 10.90
CA SER A 65 15.89 -20.87 9.93
C SER A 65 16.70 -20.62 8.65
N ALA A 66 17.30 -19.43 8.49
CA ALA A 66 18.22 -19.14 7.40
C ALA A 66 19.49 -20.04 7.45
N PRO A 67 20.21 -20.22 6.34
CA PRO A 67 21.46 -20.97 6.29
C PRO A 67 22.46 -20.51 7.36
N LEU A 68 23.24 -21.47 7.90
CA LEU A 68 24.14 -21.26 9.04
C LEU A 68 25.08 -20.06 8.87
N LEU A 69 25.70 -19.92 7.71
CA LEU A 69 26.62 -18.81 7.41
C LEU A 69 25.95 -17.43 7.57
N ILE A 70 24.71 -17.29 7.10
CA ILE A 70 23.96 -16.04 7.21
C ILE A 70 23.64 -15.76 8.68
N ARG A 71 23.20 -16.76 9.44
CA ARG A 71 22.91 -16.64 10.87
C ARG A 71 24.14 -16.21 11.68
N SER A 72 25.27 -16.84 11.39
CA SER A 72 26.55 -16.51 12.05
C SER A 72 26.95 -15.06 11.76
N ALA A 73 26.82 -14.60 10.51
CA ALA A 73 27.12 -13.22 10.14
C ALA A 73 26.20 -12.21 10.86
N VAL A 74 24.89 -12.49 10.96
CA VAL A 74 23.96 -11.63 11.72
C VAL A 74 24.38 -11.55 13.20
N ARG A 75 24.68 -12.67 13.82
CA ARG A 75 25.13 -12.72 15.23
C ARG A 75 26.43 -11.96 15.46
N MET A 76 27.40 -12.10 14.55
CA MET A 76 28.67 -11.34 14.65
C MET A 76 28.43 -9.83 14.60
N LEU A 77 27.55 -9.34 13.72
CA LEU A 77 27.21 -7.93 13.66
C LEU A 77 26.43 -7.44 14.89
N GLU A 78 25.63 -8.31 15.51
CA GLU A 78 24.99 -8.03 16.80
C GLU A 78 26.01 -7.80 17.91
N LEU A 79 26.96 -8.70 18.02
CA LEU A 79 28.07 -8.61 18.99
C LEU A 79 28.95 -7.38 18.75
N ALA A 80 29.24 -7.06 17.49
CA ALA A 80 30.05 -5.91 17.10
C ALA A 80 29.29 -4.57 17.19
N ARG A 81 28.00 -4.55 17.55
CA ARG A 81 27.14 -3.35 17.63
C ARG A 81 27.08 -2.52 16.35
N LEU A 82 27.26 -3.13 15.18
CA LEU A 82 27.24 -2.49 13.87
C LEU A 82 25.79 -2.33 13.33
N GLY A 83 25.00 -1.50 14.01
CA GLY A 83 23.56 -1.29 13.76
C GLY A 83 23.18 -0.97 12.30
N PRO A 84 23.87 -0.06 11.58
CA PRO A 84 23.51 0.30 10.19
C PRO A 84 23.58 -0.86 9.21
N ILE A 85 24.49 -1.83 9.42
CA ILE A 85 24.68 -2.99 8.54
C ILE A 85 23.80 -4.17 8.99
N LYS A 86 23.41 -4.20 10.27
CA LYS A 86 22.58 -5.26 10.84
C LYS A 86 21.22 -5.38 10.12
N ALA A 87 20.52 -4.27 9.92
CA ALA A 87 19.18 -4.28 9.34
C ALA A 87 19.14 -4.92 7.93
N PRO A 88 19.96 -4.51 6.95
CA PRO A 88 20.03 -5.17 5.63
C PRO A 88 20.33 -6.65 5.69
N LEU A 89 21.27 -7.08 6.55
CA LEU A 89 21.60 -8.49 6.68
C LEU A 89 20.47 -9.29 7.33
N THR A 90 19.74 -8.69 8.30
CA THR A 90 18.56 -9.32 8.89
C THR A 90 17.46 -9.49 7.84
N TRP A 91 17.21 -8.50 6.99
CA TRP A 91 16.25 -8.62 5.89
C TRP A 91 16.66 -9.72 4.90
N TYR A 92 17.95 -9.81 4.57
CA TYR A 92 18.45 -10.90 3.75
C TYR A 92 18.27 -12.27 4.42
N ALA A 93 18.53 -12.37 5.73
CA ALA A 93 18.30 -13.61 6.49
C ALA A 93 16.82 -14.00 6.53
N GLN A 94 15.94 -13.04 6.72
CA GLN A 94 14.48 -13.26 6.65
C GLN A 94 14.07 -13.76 5.27
N ALA A 95 14.49 -13.11 4.19
CA ALA A 95 14.20 -13.53 2.82
C ALA A 95 14.74 -14.94 2.53
N ALA A 96 15.97 -15.26 2.99
CA ALA A 96 16.55 -16.58 2.82
C ALA A 96 15.80 -17.67 3.60
N ALA A 97 15.30 -17.35 4.78
CA ALA A 97 14.47 -18.26 5.57
C ALA A 97 13.11 -18.51 4.89
N LEU A 98 12.44 -17.45 4.42
CA LEU A 98 11.19 -17.55 3.67
C LEU A 98 11.35 -18.37 2.39
N GLY A 99 12.36 -18.04 1.57
CA GLY A 99 12.67 -18.79 0.35
C GLY A 99 12.96 -20.27 0.62
N SER A 100 13.70 -20.58 1.69
CA SER A 100 14.00 -21.96 2.06
C SER A 100 12.77 -22.73 2.54
N ALA A 101 11.87 -22.07 3.30
CA ALA A 101 10.61 -22.68 3.74
C ALA A 101 9.69 -22.97 2.55
N MET A 102 9.51 -21.98 1.66
CA MET A 102 8.74 -22.13 0.43
C MET A 102 9.31 -23.24 -0.47
N GLU A 103 10.65 -23.32 -0.66
CA GLU A 103 11.27 -24.36 -1.48
C GLU A 103 11.04 -25.77 -0.90
N ARG A 104 11.13 -25.96 0.42
CA ARG A 104 10.78 -27.26 1.05
C ARG A 104 9.35 -27.66 0.75
N ARG A 105 8.41 -26.71 0.83
CA ARG A 105 7.00 -26.97 0.50
C ARG A 105 6.81 -27.23 -0.99
N HIS A 106 7.50 -26.51 -1.86
CA HIS A 106 7.47 -26.71 -3.31
C HIS A 106 7.95 -28.10 -3.72
N LEU A 107 9.01 -28.62 -3.07
CA LEU A 107 9.54 -29.95 -3.34
C LEU A 107 8.56 -31.07 -2.91
N ALA A 108 7.79 -30.86 -1.86
CA ALA A 108 6.77 -31.80 -1.41
C ALA A 108 5.50 -31.74 -2.26
N ALA A 109 5.11 -30.54 -2.68
CA ALA A 109 3.95 -30.30 -3.53
C ALA A 109 4.20 -28.99 -4.32
N PRO A 110 4.38 -29.06 -5.65
CA PRO A 110 4.80 -27.94 -6.46
C PRO A 110 3.81 -26.77 -6.45
N PHE A 111 4.33 -25.54 -6.34
CA PHE A 111 3.58 -24.31 -6.60
C PHE A 111 3.64 -23.97 -8.08
N ASP A 112 2.54 -23.49 -8.62
CA ASP A 112 2.43 -22.97 -9.98
C ASP A 112 2.95 -21.52 -10.03
N ILE A 113 2.56 -20.71 -9.04
CA ILE A 113 2.89 -19.30 -8.96
C ILE A 113 3.45 -19.00 -7.56
N VAL A 114 4.52 -18.20 -7.53
CA VAL A 114 5.05 -17.59 -6.31
C VAL A 114 4.94 -16.09 -6.47
N GLN A 115 4.19 -15.41 -5.60
CA GLN A 115 4.22 -13.96 -5.50
C GLN A 115 5.07 -13.53 -4.32
N SER A 116 5.92 -12.55 -4.52
CA SER A 116 6.61 -11.89 -3.42
C SER A 116 6.36 -10.39 -3.39
N ALA A 117 6.51 -9.79 -2.20
CA ALA A 117 6.58 -8.35 -2.05
C ALA A 117 7.99 -7.84 -2.35
N ASP A 118 8.09 -6.63 -2.90
CA ASP A 118 9.35 -5.89 -3.04
C ASP A 118 9.92 -5.47 -1.68
N TYR A 119 9.04 -5.07 -0.77
CA TYR A 119 9.39 -4.50 0.53
C TYR A 119 10.35 -5.39 1.32
N ARG A 120 11.48 -4.82 1.71
CA ARG A 120 12.59 -5.50 2.40
C ARG A 120 13.18 -6.69 1.61
N GLY A 121 12.94 -6.75 0.29
CA GLY A 121 13.48 -7.78 -0.58
C GLY A 121 12.97 -9.19 -0.31
N ALA A 122 11.73 -9.36 0.15
CA ALA A 122 11.18 -10.66 0.56
C ALA A 122 11.35 -11.77 -0.50
N GLY A 123 11.32 -11.42 -1.79
CA GLY A 123 11.47 -12.36 -2.91
C GLY A 123 12.89 -12.53 -3.44
N MET A 124 13.91 -11.86 -2.88
CA MET A 124 15.24 -11.83 -3.47
C MET A 124 15.97 -13.19 -3.51
N THR A 125 15.53 -14.15 -2.72
CA THR A 125 16.12 -15.49 -2.63
C THR A 125 15.27 -16.57 -3.32
N VAL A 126 14.15 -16.21 -3.93
CA VAL A 126 13.33 -17.15 -4.72
C VAL A 126 14.16 -17.64 -5.90
N ARG A 127 14.23 -18.97 -6.04
CA ARG A 127 14.96 -19.62 -7.14
C ARG A 127 14.05 -19.77 -8.35
N ARG A 128 14.58 -19.63 -9.55
CA ARG A 128 13.87 -19.99 -10.77
C ARG A 128 13.72 -21.50 -10.85
N ARG A 129 12.53 -21.96 -11.24
CA ARG A 129 12.21 -23.38 -11.39
C ARG A 129 11.36 -23.56 -12.66
N PRO A 130 11.61 -24.57 -13.49
CA PRO A 130 10.72 -24.93 -14.58
C PRO A 130 9.30 -25.19 -14.07
N GLY A 131 8.29 -24.70 -14.77
CA GLY A 131 6.87 -24.88 -14.41
C GLY A 131 6.40 -24.03 -13.23
N ARG A 132 7.25 -23.17 -12.65
CA ARG A 132 6.89 -22.23 -11.59
C ARG A 132 7.22 -20.80 -11.99
N VAL A 133 6.23 -19.92 -11.92
CA VAL A 133 6.41 -18.49 -12.21
C VAL A 133 6.59 -17.70 -10.92
N HIS A 134 7.61 -16.85 -10.87
CA HIS A 134 7.82 -15.89 -9.79
C HIS A 134 7.41 -14.49 -10.23
N VAL A 135 6.31 -13.98 -9.69
CA VAL A 135 5.88 -12.60 -9.89
C VAL A 135 6.18 -11.76 -8.65
N MET A 136 6.60 -10.50 -8.85
CA MET A 136 6.83 -9.59 -7.73
C MET A 136 5.92 -8.39 -7.82
N ARG A 137 5.21 -8.13 -6.71
CA ARG A 137 4.39 -6.93 -6.53
C ARG A 137 5.23 -5.82 -5.93
N CYS A 138 5.39 -4.73 -6.68
CA CYS A 138 6.13 -3.55 -6.26
C CYS A 138 5.17 -2.46 -5.78
N SER A 139 5.11 -2.26 -4.48
CA SER A 139 4.15 -1.33 -3.84
C SER A 139 4.73 -0.51 -2.69
N GLY A 140 5.93 -0.83 -2.22
CA GLY A 140 6.56 -0.19 -1.08
C GLY A 140 8.06 0.00 -1.26
N ALA A 141 8.56 -0.10 -2.50
CA ALA A 141 9.98 0.02 -2.80
C ALA A 141 10.57 1.34 -2.27
N ALA A 142 11.78 1.27 -1.73
CA ALA A 142 12.50 2.45 -1.25
C ALA A 142 12.66 3.52 -2.34
N HIS A 143 12.75 3.10 -3.59
CA HIS A 143 12.85 4.00 -4.75
C HIS A 143 11.66 4.94 -4.94
N LEU A 144 10.49 4.61 -4.42
CA LEU A 144 9.31 5.47 -4.48
C LEU A 144 9.47 6.73 -3.64
N TYR A 145 10.18 6.63 -2.53
CA TYR A 145 10.35 7.74 -1.58
C TYR A 145 11.43 8.73 -2.02
N ASP A 146 12.29 8.35 -2.96
CA ASP A 146 13.31 9.25 -3.53
C ASP A 146 12.67 10.47 -4.25
N ALA A 147 11.42 10.34 -4.69
CA ALA A 147 10.68 11.42 -5.37
C ALA A 147 10.15 12.50 -4.41
N ILE A 148 10.22 12.28 -3.09
CA ILE A 148 9.65 13.19 -2.10
C ILE A 148 10.76 14.12 -1.58
N PRO A 149 10.69 15.42 -1.85
CA PRO A 149 11.69 16.36 -1.35
C PRO A 149 11.80 16.31 0.19
N GLY A 150 13.04 16.17 0.68
CA GLY A 150 13.31 16.17 2.11
C GLY A 150 13.00 14.86 2.85
N TYR A 151 12.39 13.88 2.19
CA TYR A 151 12.14 12.56 2.79
C TYR A 151 13.34 11.64 2.56
N ARG A 152 14.10 11.39 3.61
CA ARG A 152 15.21 10.42 3.61
C ARG A 152 15.15 9.58 4.88
N VAL A 153 15.21 8.27 4.74
CA VAL A 153 15.33 7.35 5.88
C VAL A 153 16.72 6.74 5.86
N VAL A 154 17.40 6.77 7.00
CA VAL A 154 18.73 6.17 7.15
C VAL A 154 18.65 4.67 6.81
N GLY A 155 19.50 4.23 5.91
CA GLY A 155 19.53 2.84 5.45
C GLY A 155 18.67 2.52 4.23
N ASP A 156 17.85 3.45 3.73
CA ASP A 156 17.02 3.23 2.53
C ASP A 156 17.84 2.84 1.30
N GLN A 157 19.06 3.32 1.16
CA GLN A 157 19.97 2.92 0.08
C GLN A 157 20.30 1.41 0.07
N TYR A 158 20.44 0.79 1.24
CA TYR A 158 20.67 -0.65 1.34
C TYR A 158 19.39 -1.42 1.06
N ARG A 159 18.26 -0.93 1.55
CA ARG A 159 16.93 -1.47 1.26
C ARG A 159 16.66 -1.42 -0.24
N ALA A 160 16.86 -0.27 -0.87
CA ALA A 160 16.69 -0.09 -2.31
C ALA A 160 17.53 -1.09 -3.14
N ARG A 161 18.78 -1.35 -2.73
CA ARG A 161 19.64 -2.34 -3.41
C ARG A 161 19.11 -3.76 -3.28
N LEU A 162 18.68 -4.18 -2.08
CA LEU A 162 18.13 -5.52 -1.86
C LEU A 162 16.81 -5.71 -2.62
N GLU A 163 15.93 -4.71 -2.60
CA GLU A 163 14.69 -4.71 -3.35
C GLU A 163 14.95 -4.79 -4.86
N ALA A 164 15.90 -4.01 -5.39
CA ALA A 164 16.28 -4.05 -6.80
C ALA A 164 16.86 -5.41 -7.24
N ILE A 165 17.58 -6.11 -6.36
CA ILE A 165 18.04 -7.48 -6.63
C ILE A 165 16.85 -8.43 -6.77
N GLY A 166 15.89 -8.35 -5.85
CA GLY A 166 14.68 -9.17 -5.90
C GLY A 166 13.86 -8.89 -7.17
N ILE A 167 13.65 -7.61 -7.49
CA ILE A 167 12.91 -7.16 -8.68
C ILE A 167 13.52 -7.74 -9.96
N ARG A 168 14.86 -7.68 -10.12
CA ARG A 168 15.54 -8.20 -11.32
C ARG A 168 15.57 -9.73 -11.42
N ARG A 169 15.27 -10.44 -10.34
CA ARG A 169 15.25 -11.91 -10.30
C ARG A 169 13.88 -12.51 -10.56
N ALA A 170 12.81 -11.73 -10.40
CA ALA A 170 11.47 -12.17 -10.71
C ALA A 170 11.29 -12.39 -12.22
N ASP A 171 10.40 -13.30 -12.59
CA ASP A 171 10.08 -13.57 -14.00
C ASP A 171 9.19 -12.44 -14.56
N ALA A 172 8.33 -11.84 -13.71
CA ALA A 172 7.63 -10.61 -14.03
C ALA A 172 7.44 -9.73 -12.79
N VAL A 173 7.35 -8.42 -13.02
CA VAL A 173 7.15 -7.40 -11.99
C VAL A 173 5.97 -6.52 -12.33
N TYR A 174 5.20 -6.14 -11.31
CA TYR A 174 4.04 -5.28 -11.51
C TYR A 174 3.82 -4.32 -10.33
N CYS A 175 3.11 -3.25 -10.61
CA CYS A 175 2.65 -2.27 -9.63
C CYS A 175 1.11 -2.20 -9.63
N PRO A 176 0.48 -1.81 -8.53
CA PRO A 176 -0.97 -1.63 -8.47
C PRO A 176 -1.47 -0.38 -9.19
N SER A 177 -0.61 0.60 -9.47
CA SER A 177 -0.94 1.84 -10.16
C SER A 177 0.00 2.10 -11.35
N LYS A 178 -0.50 2.83 -12.34
CA LYS A 178 0.31 3.29 -13.47
C LYS A 178 1.38 4.28 -13.01
N PHE A 179 1.04 5.18 -12.10
CA PHE A 179 1.96 6.13 -11.51
C PHE A 179 3.22 5.46 -10.95
N VAL A 180 3.04 4.42 -10.14
CA VAL A 180 4.17 3.68 -9.57
C VAL A 180 4.89 2.85 -10.62
N ALA A 181 4.18 2.22 -11.56
CA ALA A 181 4.79 1.45 -12.64
C ALA A 181 5.70 2.31 -13.51
N ASP A 182 5.25 3.50 -13.90
CA ASP A 182 6.03 4.45 -14.71
C ASP A 182 7.27 4.94 -13.94
N HIS A 183 7.10 5.31 -12.67
CA HIS A 183 8.20 5.75 -11.81
C HIS A 183 9.28 4.66 -11.65
N MET A 184 8.86 3.43 -11.34
CA MET A 184 9.77 2.29 -11.16
C MET A 184 10.44 1.89 -12.49
N SER A 185 9.71 1.98 -13.61
CA SER A 185 10.27 1.72 -14.93
C SER A 185 11.38 2.70 -15.29
N ALA A 186 11.14 3.99 -15.09
CA ALA A 186 12.14 5.04 -15.30
C ALA A 186 13.36 4.85 -14.38
N LYS A 187 13.15 4.51 -13.11
CA LYS A 187 14.21 4.37 -12.11
C LYS A 187 15.10 3.15 -12.31
N LEU A 188 14.52 2.00 -12.69
CA LEU A 188 15.21 0.72 -12.74
C LEU A 188 15.54 0.25 -14.16
N GLY A 189 15.03 0.92 -15.19
CA GLY A 189 15.20 0.51 -16.58
C GLY A 189 14.53 -0.84 -16.90
N LEU A 190 13.43 -1.16 -16.23
CA LEU A 190 12.66 -2.39 -16.39
C LEU A 190 11.22 -2.07 -16.77
N ARG A 191 10.55 -2.98 -17.46
CA ARG A 191 9.11 -2.85 -17.74
C ARG A 191 8.31 -3.40 -16.58
N PHE A 192 7.43 -2.57 -16.01
CA PHE A 192 6.49 -2.97 -14.97
C PHE A 192 5.08 -3.09 -15.54
N GLY A 193 4.41 -4.20 -15.25
CA GLY A 193 2.99 -4.33 -15.51
C GLY A 193 2.16 -3.50 -14.54
N VAL A 194 0.91 -3.22 -14.91
CA VAL A 194 -0.07 -2.62 -13.99
C VAL A 194 -1.15 -3.66 -13.72
N VAL A 195 -1.23 -4.14 -12.48
CA VAL A 195 -2.24 -5.09 -12.03
C VAL A 195 -2.90 -4.56 -10.76
N ARG A 196 -4.14 -4.14 -10.88
CA ARG A 196 -4.88 -3.56 -9.77
C ARG A 196 -5.30 -4.64 -8.76
N PRO A 197 -5.23 -4.33 -7.44
CA PRO A 197 -5.67 -5.28 -6.42
C PRO A 197 -7.19 -5.41 -6.38
N PRO A 198 -7.75 -6.49 -5.84
CA PRO A 198 -9.16 -6.52 -5.49
C PRO A 198 -9.46 -5.42 -4.45
N ARG A 199 -10.58 -4.71 -4.66
CA ARG A 199 -11.01 -3.66 -3.71
C ARG A 199 -11.26 -4.26 -2.33
N PRO A 200 -10.98 -3.49 -1.26
CA PRO A 200 -11.29 -3.91 0.10
C PRO A 200 -12.78 -4.20 0.27
N GLU A 201 -13.08 -5.23 1.03
CA GLU A 201 -14.46 -5.52 1.43
C GLU A 201 -14.96 -4.46 2.40
N LEU A 202 -16.14 -3.89 2.11
CA LEU A 202 -16.79 -2.96 3.01
C LEU A 202 -17.47 -3.72 4.14
N VAL A 203 -17.08 -3.42 5.37
CA VAL A 203 -17.69 -4.04 6.54
C VAL A 203 -18.98 -3.32 6.89
N PRO A 204 -20.08 -4.03 7.26
CA PRO A 204 -21.25 -3.40 7.83
C PRO A 204 -20.87 -2.52 9.01
N SER A 205 -21.42 -1.32 9.07
CA SER A 205 -21.09 -0.34 10.11
C SER A 205 -22.32 0.02 10.91
N PRO A 206 -22.19 0.22 12.24
CA PRO A 206 -23.24 0.84 13.03
C PRO A 206 -23.45 2.28 12.54
N ASP A 207 -24.61 2.85 12.90
CA ASP A 207 -24.91 4.25 12.62
C ASP A 207 -23.85 5.19 13.24
N VAL A 208 -23.66 6.33 12.57
CA VAL A 208 -22.77 7.38 13.06
C VAL A 208 -23.21 7.83 14.45
N PRO A 209 -22.27 8.03 15.38
CA PRO A 209 -22.62 8.55 16.70
C PRO A 209 -23.43 9.84 16.61
N ALA A 210 -24.50 9.96 17.40
CA ALA A 210 -25.43 11.11 17.40
C ALA A 210 -24.74 12.47 17.61
N VAL A 211 -23.53 12.48 18.15
CA VAL A 211 -22.67 13.67 18.34
C VAL A 211 -22.26 14.35 17.03
N LEU A 212 -22.40 13.65 15.90
CA LEU A 212 -22.00 14.14 14.57
C LEU A 212 -23.21 14.31 13.63
N ARG A 213 -24.33 14.82 14.12
CA ARG A 213 -25.49 15.17 13.26
C ARG A 213 -25.22 16.35 12.33
N GLU A 214 -24.11 17.07 12.53
CA GLU A 214 -23.68 18.17 11.66
C GLU A 214 -22.89 17.65 10.46
N ARG A 215 -22.90 18.37 9.35
CA ARG A 215 -22.07 18.12 8.18
C ARG A 215 -20.59 18.19 8.57
N TYR A 216 -19.79 17.25 8.08
CA TYR A 216 -18.34 17.27 8.27
C TYR A 216 -17.59 16.61 7.10
N PHE A 217 -16.33 16.99 6.92
CA PHE A 217 -15.38 16.26 6.10
C PHE A 217 -14.46 15.42 6.99
N ILE A 218 -13.89 14.36 6.40
CA ILE A 218 -13.04 13.41 7.14
C ILE A 218 -11.66 13.27 6.51
N HIS A 219 -10.62 13.22 7.37
CA HIS A 219 -9.28 12.77 7.01
C HIS A 219 -8.96 11.57 7.88
N PHE A 220 -8.65 10.42 7.27
CA PHE A 220 -8.46 9.20 8.04
C PHE A 220 -7.35 8.28 7.51
N GLY A 221 -6.90 7.38 8.38
CA GLY A 221 -5.82 6.45 8.11
C GLY A 221 -4.54 6.79 8.86
N GLN A 222 -3.38 6.65 8.22
CA GLN A 222 -2.12 7.05 8.83
C GLN A 222 -1.96 8.57 8.77
N LEU A 223 -1.98 9.24 9.92
CA LEU A 223 -1.76 10.69 10.02
C LEU A 223 -0.25 10.96 9.97
N SER A 224 0.26 11.24 8.79
CA SER A 224 1.71 11.38 8.55
C SER A 224 2.01 12.41 7.44
N PRO A 225 3.25 12.91 7.37
CA PRO A 225 3.66 13.81 6.29
C PRO A 225 3.40 13.23 4.91
N LEU A 226 3.67 11.93 4.70
CA LEU A 226 3.43 11.25 3.41
C LEU A 226 1.96 11.22 3.00
N LYS A 227 1.06 11.15 3.97
CA LYS A 227 -0.39 11.22 3.74
C LYS A 227 -0.92 12.65 3.66
N GLY A 228 0.00 13.62 3.63
CA GLY A 228 -0.34 15.03 3.45
C GLY A 228 -1.01 15.69 4.65
N THR A 229 -0.92 15.09 5.86
CA THR A 229 -1.60 15.63 7.06
C THR A 229 -1.13 17.06 7.39
N ALA A 230 0.18 17.36 7.26
CA ALA A 230 0.70 18.70 7.49
C ALA A 230 0.28 19.67 6.37
N TRP A 231 0.26 19.23 5.11
CA TRP A 231 -0.24 20.03 3.99
C TRP A 231 -1.72 20.37 4.17
N LEU A 232 -2.55 19.37 4.54
CA LEU A 232 -3.96 19.60 4.87
C LEU A 232 -4.11 20.61 6.02
N ALA A 233 -3.31 20.49 7.09
CA ALA A 233 -3.37 21.43 8.21
C ALA A 233 -3.14 22.89 7.76
N ARG A 234 -2.18 23.13 6.86
CA ARG A 234 -1.92 24.47 6.31
C ARG A 234 -3.05 24.96 5.41
N ALA A 235 -3.59 24.09 4.55
CA ALA A 235 -4.72 24.40 3.69
C ALA A 235 -5.99 24.75 4.49
N LEU A 236 -6.24 24.04 5.59
CA LEU A 236 -7.42 24.24 6.44
C LEU A 236 -7.49 25.66 7.04
N LYS A 237 -6.38 26.36 7.21
CA LYS A 237 -6.38 27.77 7.65
C LYS A 237 -7.18 28.66 6.69
N TYR A 238 -6.96 28.49 5.39
CA TYR A 238 -7.71 29.23 4.35
C TYR A 238 -9.17 28.81 4.31
N VAL A 239 -9.46 27.52 4.55
CA VAL A 239 -10.86 27.03 4.60
C VAL A 239 -11.61 27.65 5.77
N PHE A 240 -11.05 27.64 6.97
CA PHE A 240 -11.70 28.21 8.17
C PHE A 240 -11.80 29.75 8.12
N ASP A 241 -10.86 30.43 7.47
CA ASP A 241 -10.97 31.88 7.23
C ASP A 241 -12.12 32.19 6.26
N ALA A 242 -12.33 31.36 5.24
CA ALA A 242 -13.35 31.56 4.21
C ALA A 242 -14.75 31.04 4.62
N ASP A 243 -14.83 30.06 5.54
CA ASP A 243 -16.07 29.48 6.01
C ASP A 243 -15.93 28.95 7.45
N PRO A 244 -16.29 29.75 8.47
CA PRO A 244 -16.22 29.32 9.87
C PRO A 244 -17.17 28.18 10.24
N THR A 245 -18.14 27.85 9.37
CA THR A 245 -19.08 26.73 9.60
C THR A 245 -18.49 25.39 9.20
N PHE A 246 -17.34 25.36 8.50
CA PHE A 246 -16.68 24.13 8.08
C PHE A 246 -16.29 23.27 9.28
N ARG A 247 -16.52 21.98 9.17
CA ARG A 247 -16.19 20.97 10.20
C ARG A 247 -15.28 19.89 9.63
N MET A 248 -14.21 19.58 10.35
CA MET A 248 -13.23 18.60 9.96
C MET A 248 -12.98 17.58 11.06
N VAL A 249 -13.02 16.30 10.68
CA VAL A 249 -12.71 15.17 11.58
C VAL A 249 -11.45 14.47 11.09
N TRP A 250 -10.52 14.24 12.00
CA TRP A 250 -9.31 13.43 11.75
C TRP A 250 -9.37 12.14 12.56
N ILE A 251 -9.26 11.00 11.88
CA ILE A 251 -9.27 9.67 12.52
C ILE A 251 -8.04 8.88 12.11
N GLY A 252 -7.18 8.55 13.04
CA GLY A 252 -6.05 7.71 12.69
C GLY A 252 -4.89 7.79 13.66
N ARG A 253 -3.81 7.10 13.27
CA ARG A 253 -2.55 7.08 14.01
C ARG A 253 -1.47 7.81 13.22
N GLY A 254 -0.57 8.46 13.95
CA GLY A 254 0.67 9.03 13.44
C GLY A 254 1.78 8.83 14.45
N LYS A 255 3.03 8.92 14.00
CA LYS A 255 4.13 9.08 14.96
C LYS A 255 3.87 10.34 15.76
N MET A 256 4.07 10.28 17.07
CA MET A 256 3.73 11.37 18.00
C MET A 256 4.30 12.73 17.54
N GLY A 257 5.56 12.75 17.08
CA GLY A 257 6.21 13.98 16.58
C GLY A 257 5.54 14.53 15.32
N ASP A 258 5.24 13.69 14.35
CA ASP A 258 4.62 14.07 13.06
C ASP A 258 3.20 14.62 13.27
N LEU A 259 2.41 13.94 14.11
CA LEU A 259 1.04 14.36 14.42
C LEU A 259 1.05 15.70 15.20
N LYS A 260 1.92 15.83 16.22
CA LYS A 260 2.07 17.07 16.97
C LYS A 260 2.46 18.23 16.08
N SER A 261 3.42 18.01 15.17
CA SER A 261 3.85 19.01 14.19
C SER A 261 2.72 19.41 13.24
N SER A 262 1.99 18.43 12.70
CA SER A 262 0.85 18.69 11.81
C SER A 262 -0.29 19.45 12.52
N LEU A 263 -0.55 19.14 13.79
CA LEU A 263 -1.55 19.85 14.59
C LEU A 263 -1.12 21.29 14.93
N ALA A 264 0.19 21.51 15.12
CA ALA A 264 0.74 22.86 15.36
C ALA A 264 0.55 23.77 14.14
N GLU A 265 0.59 23.23 12.93
CA GLU A 265 0.31 23.98 11.69
C GLU A 265 -1.08 24.61 11.66
N LEU A 266 -2.07 24.03 12.34
CA LEU A 266 -3.42 24.61 12.43
C LEU A 266 -3.46 25.94 13.20
N GLY A 267 -2.51 26.19 14.11
CA GLY A 267 -2.44 27.41 14.90
C GLY A 267 -3.74 27.67 15.68
N ARG A 268 -4.33 28.85 15.51
CA ARG A 268 -5.59 29.24 16.17
C ARG A 268 -6.80 28.34 15.83
N TYR A 269 -6.73 27.61 14.72
CA TYR A 269 -7.81 26.74 14.23
C TYR A 269 -7.74 25.31 14.77
N ARG A 270 -6.82 25.02 15.70
CA ARG A 270 -6.68 23.67 16.27
C ARG A 270 -8.00 23.12 16.85
N ALA A 271 -8.82 23.97 17.46
CA ALA A 271 -10.10 23.60 18.05
C ALA A 271 -11.19 23.27 17.01
N ASN A 272 -11.03 23.68 15.75
CA ASN A 272 -11.96 23.41 14.66
C ASN A 272 -11.81 22.01 14.04
N VAL A 273 -10.76 21.27 14.43
CA VAL A 273 -10.50 19.91 13.98
C VAL A 273 -10.75 18.94 15.12
N LEU A 274 -11.76 18.08 14.96
CA LEU A 274 -12.03 16.99 15.89
C LEU A 274 -11.04 15.84 15.61
N LEU A 275 -10.14 15.59 16.55
CA LEU A 275 -9.22 14.46 16.50
C LEU A 275 -9.83 13.28 17.24
N VAL A 276 -10.00 12.16 16.54
CA VAL A 276 -10.56 10.93 17.08
C VAL A 276 -9.49 9.82 17.02
N TYR A 277 -9.40 9.04 18.08
CA TYR A 277 -8.47 7.91 18.14
C TYR A 277 -8.82 6.82 17.10
N PRO A 278 -7.82 6.04 16.67
CA PRO A 278 -8.05 4.89 15.81
C PRO A 278 -9.10 3.95 16.39
N MET A 279 -9.91 3.40 15.53
CA MET A 279 -11.01 2.51 15.90
C MET A 279 -11.08 1.31 14.94
N PRO A 280 -11.80 0.22 15.31
CA PRO A 280 -12.05 -0.90 14.40
C PRO A 280 -12.72 -0.47 13.10
N LYS A 281 -12.43 -1.17 12.00
CA LYS A 281 -12.97 -0.87 10.66
C LYS A 281 -14.49 -0.65 10.61
N PRO A 282 -15.34 -1.46 11.27
CA PRO A 282 -16.78 -1.23 11.23
C PRO A 282 -17.18 0.16 11.72
N LEU A 283 -16.60 0.60 12.84
CA LEU A 283 -16.86 1.95 13.38
C LEU A 283 -16.29 3.03 12.46
N LEU A 284 -15.06 2.85 11.96
CA LEU A 284 -14.45 3.79 11.02
C LEU A 284 -15.30 3.96 9.75
N HIS A 285 -15.79 2.86 9.18
CA HIS A 285 -16.68 2.92 8.02
C HIS A 285 -17.98 3.67 8.30
N GLY A 286 -18.51 3.60 9.54
CA GLY A 286 -19.64 4.43 9.97
C GLY A 286 -19.32 5.93 9.87
N TRP A 287 -18.16 6.35 10.40
CA TRP A 287 -17.71 7.73 10.30
C TRP A 287 -17.46 8.17 8.85
N VAL A 288 -16.88 7.32 8.02
CA VAL A 288 -16.66 7.63 6.60
C VAL A 288 -18.00 7.80 5.87
N ARG A 289 -18.97 6.88 6.08
CA ARG A 289 -20.30 6.99 5.48
C ARG A 289 -21.07 8.22 5.94
N GLY A 290 -20.85 8.67 7.18
CA GLY A 290 -21.45 9.89 7.73
C GLY A 290 -20.87 11.17 7.12
N ALA A 291 -19.62 11.15 6.64
CA ALA A 291 -18.98 12.32 6.08
C ALA A 291 -19.61 12.75 4.74
N GLU A 292 -19.53 14.04 4.43
CA GLU A 292 -19.93 14.58 3.12
C GLU A 292 -18.85 14.38 2.06
N ALA A 293 -17.59 14.40 2.46
CA ALA A 293 -16.43 14.09 1.63
C ALA A 293 -15.23 13.65 2.49
N ALA A 294 -14.29 12.98 1.87
CA ALA A 294 -12.99 12.68 2.48
C ALA A 294 -11.89 13.54 1.87
N VAL A 295 -10.96 14.05 2.69
CA VAL A 295 -9.79 14.80 2.24
C VAL A 295 -8.55 13.95 2.46
N LEU A 296 -8.00 13.41 1.39
CA LEU A 296 -6.91 12.42 1.39
C LEU A 296 -5.75 12.88 0.49
N PRO A 297 -5.04 13.96 0.86
CA PRO A 297 -4.07 14.64 0.00
C PRO A 297 -2.67 14.02 0.13
N SER A 298 -2.51 12.73 -0.15
CA SER A 298 -1.22 12.06 -0.04
C SER A 298 -0.17 12.68 -0.95
N LEU A 299 1.05 12.88 -0.44
CA LEU A 299 2.20 13.34 -1.24
C LEU A 299 2.78 12.19 -2.08
N MET A 300 2.65 10.97 -1.58
CA MET A 300 3.03 9.73 -2.27
C MET A 300 2.13 8.61 -1.78
N ASP A 301 1.56 7.90 -2.73
CA ASP A 301 0.76 6.70 -2.46
C ASP A 301 0.85 5.71 -3.62
N ASN A 302 0.45 4.49 -3.34
CA ASN A 302 0.40 3.44 -4.34
C ASN A 302 -1.00 2.81 -4.34
N LEU A 303 -1.94 3.49 -4.98
CA LEU A 303 -3.34 3.10 -5.04
C LEU A 303 -3.97 2.97 -3.64
N PRO A 304 -4.23 4.09 -2.94
CA PRO A 304 -4.60 4.09 -1.53
C PRO A 304 -5.96 3.44 -1.26
N ASN A 305 -5.97 2.44 -0.38
CA ASN A 305 -7.20 1.75 0.04
C ASN A 305 -8.24 2.73 0.61
N THR A 306 -7.81 3.77 1.33
CA THR A 306 -8.71 4.78 1.90
C THR A 306 -9.51 5.52 0.83
N VAL A 307 -8.90 5.82 -0.33
CA VAL A 307 -9.60 6.42 -1.47
C VAL A 307 -10.57 5.42 -2.08
N ILE A 308 -10.12 4.17 -2.31
CA ILE A 308 -10.98 3.10 -2.86
C ILE A 308 -12.18 2.85 -1.94
N GLU A 309 -11.98 2.79 -0.63
CA GLU A 309 -13.06 2.62 0.36
C GLU A 309 -14.08 3.77 0.26
N CYS A 310 -13.63 5.04 0.21
CA CYS A 310 -14.52 6.19 0.05
C CYS A 310 -15.32 6.11 -1.25
N LEU A 311 -14.67 5.91 -2.38
CA LEU A 311 -15.33 5.83 -3.69
C LEU A 311 -16.34 4.68 -3.76
N THR A 312 -16.00 3.53 -3.17
CA THR A 312 -16.92 2.38 -3.09
C THR A 312 -18.14 2.67 -2.20
N MET A 313 -18.01 3.55 -1.20
CA MET A 313 -19.11 4.03 -0.35
C MET A 313 -19.89 5.20 -0.98
N GLY A 314 -19.51 5.68 -2.16
CA GLY A 314 -20.10 6.86 -2.78
C GLY A 314 -19.76 8.16 -2.05
N ILE A 315 -18.61 8.22 -1.38
CA ILE A 315 -18.12 9.41 -0.67
C ILE A 315 -17.10 10.13 -1.55
N PRO A 316 -17.33 11.41 -1.93
CA PRO A 316 -16.41 12.19 -2.73
C PRO A 316 -15.03 12.33 -2.05
N VAL A 317 -13.98 12.31 -2.86
CA VAL A 317 -12.61 12.43 -2.37
C VAL A 317 -11.97 13.71 -2.88
N ILE A 318 -11.46 14.54 -1.96
CA ILE A 318 -10.55 15.64 -2.30
C ILE A 318 -9.12 15.12 -2.08
N GLY A 319 -8.37 15.01 -3.15
CA GLY A 319 -7.05 14.39 -3.15
C GLY A 319 -5.99 15.19 -3.88
N SER A 320 -4.78 14.62 -3.99
CA SER A 320 -3.68 15.19 -4.76
C SER A 320 -3.75 14.79 -6.23
N ALA A 321 -3.47 15.71 -7.11
CA ALA A 321 -3.14 15.44 -8.51
C ALA A 321 -1.74 14.81 -8.55
N GLY A 322 -1.68 13.53 -8.81
CA GLY A 322 -0.49 12.68 -8.66
C GLY A 322 -0.62 11.70 -7.48
N ALA A 323 0.46 11.06 -7.10
CA ALA A 323 0.48 10.04 -6.04
C ALA A 323 -0.57 8.91 -6.25
N SER A 324 -0.87 8.55 -7.49
CA SER A 324 -1.89 7.58 -7.92
C SER A 324 -3.35 7.88 -7.52
N ILE A 325 -3.63 8.99 -6.87
CA ILE A 325 -5.00 9.38 -6.50
C ILE A 325 -5.78 9.84 -7.73
N ASP A 326 -5.13 10.53 -8.63
CA ASP A 326 -5.64 10.97 -9.93
C ASP A 326 -6.00 9.81 -10.89
N GLU A 327 -5.54 8.60 -10.60
CA GLU A 327 -6.03 7.41 -11.29
C GLU A 327 -7.41 6.94 -10.79
N LEU A 328 -7.80 7.36 -9.59
CA LEU A 328 -9.02 6.91 -8.90
C LEU A 328 -10.11 7.97 -8.89
N VAL A 329 -9.72 9.25 -8.76
CA VAL A 329 -10.64 10.38 -8.59
C VAL A 329 -10.83 11.11 -9.92
N GLU A 330 -12.07 11.22 -10.34
CA GLU A 330 -12.50 12.01 -11.50
C GLU A 330 -13.03 13.37 -11.02
N PRO A 331 -12.32 14.48 -11.34
CA PRO A 331 -12.73 15.83 -10.90
C PRO A 331 -14.14 16.19 -11.34
N GLY A 332 -14.92 16.71 -10.42
CA GLY A 332 -16.32 17.09 -10.66
C GLY A 332 -17.32 15.93 -10.68
N VAL A 333 -16.85 14.66 -10.63
CA VAL A 333 -17.70 13.46 -10.64
C VAL A 333 -17.57 12.70 -9.32
N THR A 334 -16.37 12.23 -9.00
CA THR A 334 -16.11 11.44 -7.78
C THR A 334 -15.32 12.21 -6.73
N GLY A 335 -14.91 13.43 -7.03
CA GLY A 335 -14.14 14.27 -6.11
C GLY A 335 -13.54 15.50 -6.78
N GLU A 336 -12.49 16.02 -6.16
CA GLU A 336 -11.69 17.14 -6.67
C GLU A 336 -10.20 16.84 -6.42
N LEU A 337 -9.32 17.43 -7.22
CA LEU A 337 -7.88 17.26 -7.12
C LEU A 337 -7.17 18.61 -6.95
N ALA A 338 -6.11 18.63 -6.13
CA ALA A 338 -5.23 19.77 -5.99
C ALA A 338 -3.78 19.37 -6.31
N ALA A 339 -2.99 20.27 -6.87
CA ALA A 339 -1.57 20.04 -7.12
C ALA A 339 -0.83 19.81 -5.79
N ILE A 340 0.09 18.86 -5.76
CA ILE A 340 0.84 18.51 -4.53
C ILE A 340 1.61 19.76 -4.05
N GLY A 341 1.38 20.11 -2.77
CA GLY A 341 2.01 21.27 -2.14
C GLY A 341 1.28 22.61 -2.35
N ASP A 342 0.27 22.67 -3.20
CA ASP A 342 -0.57 23.86 -3.36
C ASP A 342 -1.63 23.93 -2.24
N GLU A 343 -1.34 24.72 -1.21
CA GLU A 343 -2.22 24.87 -0.03
C GLU A 343 -3.54 25.58 -0.39
N ARG A 344 -3.46 26.59 -1.26
CA ARG A 344 -4.64 27.34 -1.70
C ARG A 344 -5.51 26.50 -2.62
N GLY A 345 -4.93 25.82 -3.60
CA GLY A 345 -5.65 24.94 -4.49
C GLY A 345 -6.35 23.79 -3.73
N LEU A 346 -5.71 23.26 -2.67
CA LEU A 346 -6.36 22.26 -1.80
C LEU A 346 -7.53 22.88 -1.02
N ALA A 347 -7.37 24.09 -0.48
CA ALA A 347 -8.44 24.82 0.21
C ALA A 347 -9.61 25.12 -0.73
N ASP A 348 -9.33 25.57 -1.95
CA ASP A 348 -10.36 25.87 -2.97
C ASP A 348 -11.13 24.59 -3.37
N ALA A 349 -10.44 23.46 -3.54
CA ALA A 349 -11.07 22.18 -3.81
C ALA A 349 -11.99 21.74 -2.64
N ILE A 350 -11.55 21.92 -1.40
CA ILE A 350 -12.36 21.65 -0.19
C ILE A 350 -13.60 22.53 -0.19
N LEU A 351 -13.44 23.84 -0.35
CA LEU A 351 -14.56 24.80 -0.33
C LEU A 351 -15.53 24.59 -1.50
N LYS A 352 -15.02 24.22 -2.67
CA LYS A 352 -15.84 23.90 -3.85
C LYS A 352 -16.83 22.77 -3.56
N VAL A 353 -16.33 21.67 -2.93
CA VAL A 353 -17.19 20.55 -2.53
C VAL A 353 -18.10 20.93 -1.35
N TRP A 354 -17.57 21.62 -0.33
CA TRP A 354 -18.32 22.02 0.86
C TRP A 354 -19.52 22.91 0.53
N ARG A 355 -19.33 23.88 -0.38
CA ARG A 355 -20.37 24.82 -0.83
C ARG A 355 -21.31 24.24 -1.89
N GLY A 356 -21.08 22.99 -2.32
CA GLY A 356 -21.90 22.35 -3.34
C GLY A 356 -21.66 22.88 -4.77
N HIS A 357 -20.54 23.54 -5.02
CA HIS A 357 -20.16 24.06 -6.34
C HIS A 357 -19.43 22.99 -7.20
N SER A 358 -19.09 21.83 -6.63
CA SER A 358 -18.61 20.67 -7.36
C SER A 358 -19.79 19.82 -7.86
N GLY A 359 -19.62 19.15 -8.99
CA GLY A 359 -20.53 18.09 -9.44
C GLY A 359 -20.42 16.83 -8.57
N ALA A 360 -19.28 16.62 -7.91
CA ALA A 360 -19.08 15.50 -7.02
C ALA A 360 -19.95 15.63 -5.76
N ARG A 361 -20.86 14.69 -5.58
CA ARG A 361 -21.80 14.67 -4.45
C ARG A 361 -21.82 13.29 -3.81
N LYS A 362 -22.02 13.25 -2.51
CA LYS A 362 -22.22 12.02 -1.75
C LYS A 362 -23.35 11.16 -2.33
N GLY A 363 -23.17 9.84 -2.34
CA GLY A 363 -24.17 8.88 -2.81
C GLY A 363 -24.06 8.54 -4.30
N PHE A 364 -23.00 8.96 -4.98
CA PHE A 364 -22.73 8.50 -6.35
C PHE A 364 -22.43 6.99 -6.39
N GLN A 365 -22.75 6.36 -7.51
CA GLN A 365 -22.33 4.99 -7.78
C GLN A 365 -20.99 5.00 -8.52
N TRP A 366 -19.95 4.50 -7.84
CA TRP A 366 -18.64 4.41 -8.48
C TRP A 366 -18.62 3.33 -9.56
N SER A 367 -18.35 3.70 -10.79
CA SER A 367 -18.39 2.84 -11.97
C SER A 367 -17.24 3.21 -12.93
N GLY A 368 -17.20 2.54 -14.07
CA GLY A 368 -16.19 2.76 -15.10
C GLY A 368 -15.02 1.78 -15.06
N PRO A 369 -14.04 1.91 -15.96
CA PRO A 369 -12.98 0.91 -16.17
C PRO A 369 -12.10 0.68 -14.92
N ILE A 370 -11.83 1.74 -14.15
CA ILE A 370 -11.03 1.65 -12.94
C ILE A 370 -11.78 0.87 -11.86
N ALA A 371 -13.04 1.24 -11.58
CA ALA A 371 -13.88 0.53 -10.62
C ALA A 371 -14.04 -0.95 -10.99
N ALA A 372 -14.27 -1.25 -12.28
CA ALA A 372 -14.36 -2.61 -12.79
C ALA A 372 -13.04 -3.39 -12.64
N SER A 373 -11.89 -2.76 -12.83
CA SER A 373 -10.58 -3.41 -12.66
C SER A 373 -10.24 -3.77 -11.21
N LEU A 374 -10.90 -3.13 -10.25
CA LEU A 374 -10.78 -3.37 -8.81
C LEU A 374 -11.87 -4.32 -8.28
N ASP A 375 -12.82 -4.70 -9.13
CA ASP A 375 -13.78 -5.75 -8.76
C ASP A 375 -13.02 -7.03 -8.41
N PRO A 376 -13.34 -7.72 -7.30
CA PRO A 376 -12.56 -8.87 -6.85
C PRO A 376 -12.40 -9.97 -7.88
N VAL A 377 -13.44 -10.29 -8.66
CA VAL A 377 -13.37 -11.32 -9.70
C VAL A 377 -12.43 -10.89 -10.81
N ASN A 378 -12.66 -9.69 -11.36
CA ASN A 378 -11.83 -9.14 -12.45
C ASN A 378 -10.36 -8.94 -12.03
N ALA A 379 -10.13 -8.47 -10.79
CA ALA A 379 -8.77 -8.25 -10.27
C ALA A 379 -7.99 -9.56 -10.16
N ILE A 380 -8.62 -10.62 -9.67
CA ILE A 380 -8.01 -11.95 -9.58
C ILE A 380 -7.74 -12.52 -10.97
N GLU A 381 -8.71 -12.46 -11.89
CA GLU A 381 -8.52 -12.93 -13.27
C GLU A 381 -7.39 -12.19 -13.98
N ASN A 382 -7.31 -10.87 -13.82
CA ASN A 382 -6.25 -10.05 -14.39
C ASN A 382 -4.88 -10.41 -13.80
N TRP A 383 -4.81 -10.64 -12.50
CA TRP A 383 -3.59 -11.08 -11.85
C TRP A 383 -3.15 -12.48 -12.33
N VAL A 384 -4.07 -13.44 -12.41
CA VAL A 384 -3.79 -14.80 -12.91
C VAL A 384 -3.31 -14.74 -14.36
N ARG A 385 -3.97 -13.95 -15.21
CA ARG A 385 -3.57 -13.75 -16.61
C ARG A 385 -2.17 -13.16 -16.71
N PHE A 386 -1.87 -12.13 -15.93
CA PHE A 386 -0.54 -11.53 -15.85
C PHE A 386 0.53 -12.55 -15.44
N ALA A 387 0.28 -13.31 -14.36
CA ALA A 387 1.23 -14.30 -13.88
C ALA A 387 1.47 -15.43 -14.88
N ARG A 388 0.41 -15.95 -15.54
CA ARG A 388 0.53 -16.97 -16.57
C ARG A 388 1.25 -16.47 -17.83
N GLY A 389 0.99 -15.24 -18.24
CA GLY A 389 1.68 -14.61 -19.38
C GLY A 389 3.18 -14.47 -19.16
N ALA A 390 3.62 -14.32 -17.93
CA ALA A 390 5.04 -14.31 -17.57
C ALA A 390 5.72 -15.69 -17.69
N GLY A 391 4.94 -16.76 -17.67
CA GLY A 391 5.44 -18.16 -17.82
C GLY A 391 5.40 -18.69 -19.26
N SER A 392 4.73 -17.99 -20.18
CA SER A 392 4.67 -18.39 -21.59
C SER A 392 5.88 -17.88 -22.35
N ALA A 393 6.46 -18.71 -23.21
CA ALA A 393 7.62 -18.38 -24.06
C ALA A 393 7.33 -17.23 -25.07
N GLU A 394 6.07 -16.82 -25.22
CA GLU A 394 5.63 -15.70 -26.06
C GLU A 394 5.63 -14.35 -25.32
N GLY A 395 5.76 -14.35 -23.99
CA GLY A 395 6.05 -13.14 -23.24
C GLY A 395 7.48 -12.73 -23.51
N GLU A 396 7.71 -11.66 -24.29
CA GLU A 396 9.06 -11.09 -24.42
C GLU A 396 9.66 -10.98 -23.01
N PRO A 397 10.85 -11.56 -22.79
CA PRO A 397 11.50 -11.44 -21.48
C PRO A 397 11.61 -9.96 -21.14
N VAL A 398 11.44 -9.62 -19.85
CA VAL A 398 11.72 -8.28 -19.30
C VAL A 398 13.23 -8.00 -19.47
N MET A 399 13.71 -7.97 -20.73
CA MET A 399 15.08 -7.69 -21.09
C MET A 399 15.23 -6.20 -21.36
N SER A 400 16.16 -5.60 -20.66
CA SER A 400 16.68 -4.26 -20.79
C SER A 400 16.69 -3.80 -22.26
N THR A 401 15.79 -2.90 -22.63
CA THR A 401 16.14 -1.94 -23.66
C THR A 401 17.26 -1.10 -23.06
N LYS A 402 18.47 -1.31 -23.54
CA LYS A 402 19.60 -0.41 -23.33
C LYS A 402 19.16 0.99 -23.76
N VAL A 403 18.73 1.79 -22.82
CA VAL A 403 18.71 3.24 -23.02
C VAL A 403 20.16 3.62 -23.22
N SER A 404 20.48 4.07 -24.43
CA SER A 404 21.83 4.58 -24.80
C SER A 404 22.30 5.56 -23.73
N ARG A 405 23.46 5.27 -23.16
CA ARG A 405 24.25 6.23 -22.39
C ARG A 405 24.70 7.32 -23.36
N ASN A 406 23.93 8.37 -23.51
CA ASN A 406 24.38 9.65 -24.05
C ASN A 406 23.43 10.71 -23.60
N ALA A 407 23.65 11.26 -22.42
CA ALA A 407 23.46 12.65 -22.02
C ALA A 407 23.91 12.74 -20.54
N LEU A 408 25.08 13.30 -20.39
CA LEU A 408 25.62 13.85 -19.15
C LEU A 408 24.78 15.04 -18.70
#